data_0b150f20df592d8794a2007b05b86688
#
_entry.id   0b150f20df592d8794a2007b05b86688
#
_cell.length_a   1.000
_cell.length_b   1.000
_cell.length_c   1.000
_cell.angle_alpha   90.00
_cell.angle_beta   90.00
_cell.angle_gamma   90.00
#
_symmetry.space_group_name_H-M   'P 1'
#
loop_
_entity.id
_entity.type
_entity.pdbx_description
1 polymer ?
#
loop_
_entity_poly.entity_id
_entity_poly.type
_entity_poly.pdbx_seq_one_letter_code
_entity_poly.pdbx_strand_id
1 'polypeptide(L)'
;MTSARRGRASVRLLASRIARFARERTVLLVSALAALATVAFVPPDEAYLGYFDVKTLACLFGILAVVGALRGIGLFEHAARLIVARFATCRSAVAALVGSTLVLSMFATNDLALIMMLPLSAATLLKAGWERSLPFAFIMQNLAANLGGMILPFGNPQNLYLYERFSIPLGDFLSVMTLPFAVSVALIALCCALFAKPEPPQPAKKRAAEKEMTKKRATKKRATEKRAAEKQSAEERTTDNSLADEGRQQAAFPASGEPLQRTNVSCETFGPFAVSSGSPRQTARNGEGPTSAFEQGRGADTAAPRIVSARRARALGYAALLVLVIASVFRVVPYPVAVGAVVVALGVLDRRALRTVDWELLLTFACFFVFAGNLARIPAVEGFFSFWMGESALLVAAGASQIISNVPAAVLLSHFADGYQALLVGVNIGGAGTLVASLASLITFNEYRLVRRGFPSRPALARVTPGAYLARFTAYNAAFLVVLLLVCAPFV
;
A
#
# COMPACT_ATOMS: atom_id res chain seq x y z
N MET A 1 22.33 26.30 32.02
CA MET A 1 22.23 25.93 30.55
C MET A 1 21.59 24.56 30.24
N THR A 2 21.22 23.76 31.21
CA THR A 2 20.66 22.39 31.01
C THR A 2 19.15 22.33 30.75
N SER A 3 18.35 23.25 31.27
CA SER A 3 16.87 23.29 31.11
C SER A 3 16.42 23.63 29.67
N ALA A 4 17.04 24.62 29.05
CA ALA A 4 16.70 25.04 27.68
C ALA A 4 17.07 23.98 26.62
N ARG A 5 18.11 23.16 26.84
CA ARG A 5 18.47 22.04 25.94
C ARG A 5 17.46 20.88 26.05
N ARG A 6 16.96 20.57 27.26
CA ARG A 6 15.91 19.55 27.45
C ARG A 6 14.59 19.97 26.80
N GLY A 7 14.17 21.23 26.91
CA GLY A 7 12.97 21.75 26.25
C GLY A 7 13.04 21.62 24.72
N ARG A 8 14.19 22.01 24.11
CA ARG A 8 14.39 21.90 22.66
C ARG A 8 14.41 20.44 22.17
N ALA A 9 14.96 19.51 22.95
CA ALA A 9 14.95 18.08 22.63
C ALA A 9 13.52 17.51 22.66
N SER A 10 12.73 17.87 23.67
CA SER A 10 11.33 17.45 23.80
C SER A 10 10.46 17.99 22.66
N VAL A 11 10.63 19.25 22.26
CA VAL A 11 9.91 19.86 21.13
C VAL A 11 10.29 19.18 19.82
N ARG A 12 11.57 18.87 19.59
CA ARG A 12 12.02 18.12 18.39
C ARG A 12 11.46 16.69 18.35
N LEU A 13 11.41 16.00 19.48
CA LEU A 13 10.81 14.67 19.62
C LEU A 13 9.30 14.74 19.34
N LEU A 14 8.59 15.72 19.88
CA LEU A 14 7.18 15.93 19.62
C LEU A 14 6.93 16.25 18.15
N ALA A 15 7.69 17.18 17.57
CA ALA A 15 7.60 17.53 16.14
C ALA A 15 7.88 16.32 15.23
N SER A 16 8.86 15.48 15.57
CA SER A 16 9.17 14.26 14.81
C SER A 16 8.05 13.20 14.93
N ARG A 17 7.41 13.09 16.10
CA ARG A 17 6.24 12.22 16.31
C ARG A 17 5.03 12.71 15.52
N ILE A 18 4.75 14.02 15.56
CA ILE A 18 3.67 14.66 14.78
C ILE A 18 3.92 14.49 13.28
N ALA A 19 5.15 14.75 12.81
CA ALA A 19 5.51 14.58 11.40
C ALA A 19 5.42 13.12 10.93
N ARG A 20 5.74 12.16 11.80
CA ARG A 20 5.56 10.73 11.51
C ARG A 20 4.08 10.38 11.45
N PHE A 21 3.30 10.78 12.45
CA PHE A 21 1.86 10.58 12.49
C PHE A 21 1.17 11.18 11.26
N ALA A 22 1.53 12.42 10.89
CA ALA A 22 1.00 13.10 9.70
C ALA A 22 1.35 12.36 8.41
N ARG A 23 2.56 11.79 8.32
CA ARG A 23 2.99 11.02 7.14
C ARG A 23 2.33 9.64 7.05
N GLU A 24 2.07 9.01 8.18
CA GLU A 24 1.42 7.70 8.24
C GLU A 24 -0.09 7.80 7.98
N ARG A 25 -0.74 8.93 8.37
CA ARG A 25 -2.19 9.16 8.28
C ARG A 25 -2.56 10.36 7.41
N THR A 26 -1.87 10.51 6.29
CA THR A 26 -2.03 11.68 5.41
C THR A 26 -3.47 11.84 4.91
N VAL A 27 -4.13 10.74 4.52
CA VAL A 27 -5.50 10.78 3.95
C VAL A 27 -6.49 11.27 5.01
N LEU A 28 -6.46 10.71 6.21
CA LEU A 28 -7.31 11.13 7.32
C LEU A 28 -7.09 12.61 7.67
N LEU A 29 -5.84 13.07 7.74
CA LEU A 29 -5.54 14.46 8.07
C LEU A 29 -6.02 15.43 6.99
N VAL A 30 -5.82 15.09 5.72
CA VAL A 30 -6.29 15.91 4.60
C VAL A 30 -7.82 15.97 4.61
N SER A 31 -8.51 14.85 4.80
CA SER A 31 -9.96 14.82 4.86
C SER A 31 -10.52 15.58 6.07
N ALA A 32 -9.88 15.48 7.23
CA ALA A 32 -10.26 16.22 8.43
C ALA A 32 -10.05 17.74 8.25
N LEU A 33 -8.93 18.15 7.66
CA LEU A 33 -8.67 19.57 7.35
C LEU A 33 -9.67 20.10 6.31
N ALA A 34 -9.98 19.32 5.29
CA ALA A 34 -11.00 19.69 4.30
C ALA A 34 -12.38 19.85 4.94
N ALA A 35 -12.79 18.89 5.79
CA ALA A 35 -14.04 18.99 6.53
C ALA A 35 -14.06 20.25 7.43
N LEU A 36 -13.00 20.50 8.20
CA LEU A 36 -12.87 21.69 9.05
C LEU A 36 -12.93 23.00 8.25
N ALA A 37 -12.28 23.02 7.07
CA ALA A 37 -12.32 24.21 6.20
C ALA A 37 -13.74 24.52 5.75
N THR A 38 -14.58 23.51 5.47
CA THR A 38 -15.97 23.71 5.07
C THR A 38 -16.87 24.17 6.22
N VAL A 39 -16.53 23.88 7.48
CA VAL A 39 -17.24 24.38 8.67
C VAL A 39 -17.21 25.90 8.76
N ALA A 40 -16.16 26.55 8.22
CA ALA A 40 -16.08 28.01 8.17
C ALA A 40 -17.16 28.64 7.27
N PHE A 41 -17.63 27.92 6.26
CA PHE A 41 -18.67 28.37 5.32
C PHE A 41 -20.06 27.91 5.73
N VAL A 42 -20.17 26.75 6.36
CA VAL A 42 -21.41 26.15 6.82
C VAL A 42 -21.25 25.79 8.30
N PRO A 43 -21.64 26.68 9.24
CA PRO A 43 -21.52 26.39 10.67
C PRO A 43 -22.32 25.16 11.09
N PRO A 44 -21.87 24.43 12.13
CA PRO A 44 -22.57 23.26 12.63
C PRO A 44 -24.01 23.56 13.07
N ASP A 45 -24.95 22.77 12.56
CA ASP A 45 -26.35 22.79 12.87
C ASP A 45 -26.92 21.35 12.95
N GLU A 46 -28.25 21.25 13.18
CA GLU A 46 -28.91 19.93 13.28
C GLU A 46 -28.78 19.08 11.99
N ALA A 47 -28.61 19.71 10.81
CA ALA A 47 -28.49 19.03 9.55
C ALA A 47 -27.20 18.18 9.45
N TYR A 48 -26.16 18.51 10.25
CA TYR A 48 -24.93 17.72 10.30
C TYR A 48 -25.17 16.27 10.70
N LEU A 49 -26.15 15.99 11.56
CA LEU A 49 -26.50 14.63 11.93
C LEU A 49 -27.01 13.80 10.73
N GLY A 50 -27.67 14.47 9.78
CA GLY A 50 -28.17 13.88 8.54
C GLY A 50 -27.10 13.60 7.48
N TYR A 51 -25.87 14.12 7.63
CA TYR A 51 -24.80 13.84 6.68
C TYR A 51 -24.27 12.41 6.78
N PHE A 52 -24.35 11.82 7.98
CA PHE A 52 -23.74 10.52 8.24
C PHE A 52 -24.65 9.39 7.74
N ASP A 53 -24.18 8.65 6.76
CA ASP A 53 -24.79 7.35 6.40
C ASP A 53 -24.28 6.26 7.38
N VAL A 54 -25.01 6.17 8.51
CA VAL A 54 -24.71 5.22 9.60
C VAL A 54 -24.75 3.79 9.10
N LYS A 55 -25.63 3.46 8.16
CA LYS A 55 -25.79 2.12 7.60
C LYS A 55 -24.54 1.73 6.80
N THR A 56 -24.06 2.62 5.93
CA THR A 56 -22.81 2.41 5.19
C THR A 56 -21.62 2.23 6.12
N LEU A 57 -21.47 3.09 7.15
CA LEU A 57 -20.37 2.96 8.12
C LEU A 57 -20.44 1.65 8.90
N ALA A 58 -21.63 1.23 9.31
CA ALA A 58 -21.85 0.00 10.06
C ALA A 58 -21.56 -1.24 9.21
N CYS A 59 -22.04 -1.28 7.95
CA CYS A 59 -21.74 -2.37 7.02
C CYS A 59 -20.25 -2.42 6.68
N LEU A 60 -19.62 -1.27 6.43
CA LEU A 60 -18.18 -1.18 6.17
C LEU A 60 -17.37 -1.69 7.37
N PHE A 61 -17.73 -1.27 8.59
CA PHE A 61 -17.12 -1.80 9.81
C PHE A 61 -17.24 -3.33 9.88
N GLY A 62 -18.45 -3.88 9.64
CA GLY A 62 -18.68 -5.31 9.67
C GLY A 62 -17.81 -6.09 8.69
N ILE A 63 -17.73 -5.61 7.44
CA ILE A 63 -16.86 -6.20 6.40
C ILE A 63 -15.38 -6.14 6.83
N LEU A 64 -14.88 -4.97 7.23
CA LEU A 64 -13.48 -4.78 7.63
C LEU A 64 -13.11 -5.65 8.83
N ALA A 65 -14.00 -5.78 9.84
CA ALA A 65 -13.75 -6.60 11.01
C ALA A 65 -13.64 -8.10 10.67
N VAL A 66 -14.58 -8.60 9.86
CA VAL A 66 -14.62 -10.03 9.50
C VAL A 66 -13.50 -10.38 8.51
N VAL A 67 -13.26 -9.56 7.49
CA VAL A 67 -12.16 -9.77 6.54
C VAL A 67 -10.80 -9.65 7.25
N GLY A 68 -10.67 -8.73 8.22
CA GLY A 68 -9.51 -8.63 9.10
C GLY A 68 -9.27 -9.91 9.92
N ALA A 69 -10.33 -10.52 10.47
CA ALA A 69 -10.27 -11.81 11.17
C ALA A 69 -9.82 -12.96 10.24
N LEU A 70 -10.40 -13.05 9.03
CA LEU A 70 -10.02 -14.04 8.01
C LEU A 70 -8.55 -13.89 7.58
N ARG A 71 -8.08 -12.63 7.44
CA ARG A 71 -6.66 -12.33 7.19
C ARG A 71 -5.80 -12.79 8.37
N GLY A 72 -6.21 -12.54 9.61
CA GLY A 72 -5.49 -12.93 10.82
C GLY A 72 -5.17 -14.42 10.93
N ILE A 73 -6.02 -15.29 10.37
CA ILE A 73 -5.77 -16.75 10.29
C ILE A 73 -4.97 -17.16 9.04
N GLY A 74 -4.56 -16.19 8.18
CA GLY A 74 -3.75 -16.44 6.97
C GLY A 74 -4.46 -17.24 5.88
N LEU A 75 -5.81 -17.14 5.78
CA LEU A 75 -6.59 -17.88 4.80
C LEU A 75 -6.23 -17.49 3.37
N PHE A 76 -6.19 -16.19 3.11
CA PHE A 76 -5.94 -15.63 1.78
C PHE A 76 -4.52 -15.90 1.27
N GLU A 77 -3.51 -15.76 2.15
CA GLU A 77 -2.11 -16.05 1.80
C GLU A 77 -1.90 -17.54 1.52
N HIS A 78 -2.62 -18.40 2.24
CA HIS A 78 -2.56 -19.85 2.00
C HIS A 78 -3.15 -20.21 0.65
N ALA A 79 -4.34 -19.70 0.33
CA ALA A 79 -5.01 -19.93 -0.95
C ALA A 79 -4.17 -19.40 -2.13
N ALA A 80 -3.66 -18.19 -2.03
CA ALA A 80 -2.83 -17.59 -3.08
C ALA A 80 -1.52 -18.37 -3.30
N ARG A 81 -0.84 -18.83 -2.24
CA ARG A 81 0.36 -19.68 -2.36
C ARG A 81 0.08 -21.00 -3.07
N LEU A 82 -1.04 -21.65 -2.77
CA LEU A 82 -1.44 -22.89 -3.43
C LEU A 82 -1.67 -22.69 -4.94
N ILE A 83 -2.33 -21.58 -5.30
CA ILE A 83 -2.57 -21.23 -6.70
C ILE A 83 -1.24 -21.02 -7.43
N VAL A 84 -0.37 -20.16 -6.88
CA VAL A 84 0.89 -19.79 -7.53
C VAL A 84 1.87 -20.96 -7.65
N ALA A 85 1.86 -21.91 -6.70
CA ALA A 85 2.74 -23.08 -6.72
C ALA A 85 2.50 -24.02 -7.92
N ARG A 86 1.36 -23.91 -8.60
CA ARG A 86 1.00 -24.72 -9.78
C ARG A 86 1.53 -24.20 -11.11
N PHE A 87 2.10 -22.99 -11.14
CA PHE A 87 2.51 -22.34 -12.38
C PHE A 87 4.02 -22.41 -12.61
N ALA A 88 4.40 -22.93 -13.76
CA ALA A 88 5.81 -23.22 -14.12
C ALA A 88 6.49 -22.08 -14.90
N THR A 89 5.72 -21.10 -15.45
CA THR A 89 6.29 -20.00 -16.25
C THR A 89 6.02 -18.64 -15.62
N CYS A 90 6.84 -17.64 -15.95
CA CYS A 90 6.66 -16.28 -15.48
C CYS A 90 5.28 -15.71 -15.89
N ARG A 91 4.86 -15.92 -17.13
CA ARG A 91 3.56 -15.47 -17.65
C ARG A 91 2.40 -16.04 -16.84
N SER A 92 2.38 -17.36 -16.64
CA SER A 92 1.31 -18.02 -15.90
C SER A 92 1.32 -17.63 -14.41
N ALA A 93 2.50 -17.45 -13.80
CA ALA A 93 2.60 -16.98 -12.42
C ALA A 93 2.10 -15.53 -12.26
N VAL A 94 2.47 -14.62 -13.18
CA VAL A 94 1.96 -13.24 -13.18
C VAL A 94 0.45 -13.23 -13.37
N ALA A 95 -0.09 -13.96 -14.35
CA ALA A 95 -1.52 -14.04 -14.59
C ALA A 95 -2.27 -14.61 -13.37
N ALA A 96 -1.73 -15.64 -12.71
CA ALA A 96 -2.30 -16.21 -11.50
C ALA A 96 -2.29 -15.22 -10.32
N LEU A 97 -1.19 -14.48 -10.12
CA LEU A 97 -1.09 -13.46 -9.08
C LEU A 97 -2.09 -12.31 -9.32
N VAL A 98 -2.19 -11.86 -10.57
CA VAL A 98 -3.13 -10.80 -10.97
C VAL A 98 -4.58 -11.29 -10.83
N GLY A 99 -4.90 -12.49 -11.35
CA GLY A 99 -6.22 -13.10 -11.22
C GLY A 99 -6.62 -13.37 -9.76
N SER A 100 -5.67 -13.81 -8.92
CA SER A 100 -5.91 -13.97 -7.47
C SER A 100 -6.19 -12.62 -6.80
N THR A 101 -5.52 -11.54 -7.21
CA THR A 101 -5.78 -10.18 -6.70
C THR A 101 -7.17 -9.71 -7.12
N LEU A 102 -7.55 -9.94 -8.37
CA LEU A 102 -8.88 -9.60 -8.90
C LEU A 102 -10.00 -10.31 -8.11
N VAL A 103 -9.89 -11.62 -7.93
CA VAL A 103 -10.89 -12.40 -7.15
C VAL A 103 -10.91 -11.95 -5.69
N LEU A 104 -9.73 -11.71 -5.09
CA LEU A 104 -9.66 -11.29 -3.70
C LEU A 104 -10.29 -9.91 -3.48
N SER A 105 -10.14 -8.98 -4.42
CA SER A 105 -10.72 -7.64 -4.33
C SER A 105 -12.26 -7.62 -4.42
N MET A 106 -12.88 -8.68 -4.93
CA MET A 106 -14.34 -8.81 -4.91
C MET A 106 -14.90 -9.00 -3.50
N PHE A 107 -14.13 -9.68 -2.62
CA PHE A 107 -14.57 -10.05 -1.26
C PHE A 107 -13.89 -9.26 -0.16
N ALA A 108 -12.72 -8.69 -0.45
CA ALA A 108 -11.99 -7.80 0.42
C ALA A 108 -11.83 -6.45 -0.29
N THR A 109 -11.65 -5.36 0.45
CA THR A 109 -11.39 -4.05 -0.18
C THR A 109 -10.14 -4.10 -1.05
N ASN A 110 -10.06 -3.24 -2.07
CA ASN A 110 -8.90 -3.10 -2.98
C ASN A 110 -7.59 -3.04 -2.21
N ASP A 111 -7.57 -2.22 -1.15
CA ASP A 111 -6.38 -1.94 -0.34
C ASP A 111 -5.91 -3.20 0.39
N LEU A 112 -6.84 -3.94 1.01
CA LEU A 112 -6.53 -5.20 1.70
C LEU A 112 -6.03 -6.27 0.72
N ALA A 113 -6.65 -6.36 -0.47
CA ALA A 113 -6.20 -7.27 -1.50
C ALA A 113 -4.74 -6.99 -1.91
N LEU A 114 -4.38 -5.73 -2.10
CA LEU A 114 -3.02 -5.33 -2.48
C LEU A 114 -2.01 -5.51 -1.35
N ILE A 115 -2.34 -5.11 -0.11
CA ILE A 115 -1.47 -5.29 1.05
C ILE A 115 -1.10 -6.77 1.25
N MET A 116 -1.99 -7.70 0.88
CA MET A 116 -1.72 -9.15 0.97
C MET A 116 -0.98 -9.67 -0.26
N MET A 117 -1.39 -9.26 -1.46
CA MET A 117 -0.92 -9.87 -2.70
C MET A 117 0.40 -9.30 -3.20
N LEU A 118 0.69 -8.00 -3.01
CA LEU A 118 1.94 -7.40 -3.50
C LEU A 118 3.20 -7.99 -2.84
N PRO A 119 3.28 -8.15 -1.50
CA PRO A 119 4.43 -8.79 -0.86
C PRO A 119 4.60 -10.26 -1.30
N LEU A 120 3.48 -10.99 -1.46
CA LEU A 120 3.50 -12.37 -1.95
C LEU A 120 4.04 -12.43 -3.39
N SER A 121 3.60 -11.52 -4.25
CA SER A 121 4.06 -11.40 -5.62
C SER A 121 5.55 -11.06 -5.70
N ALA A 122 5.99 -10.10 -4.87
CA ALA A 122 7.40 -9.77 -4.75
C ALA A 122 8.23 -11.00 -4.33
N ALA A 123 7.84 -11.68 -3.26
CA ALA A 123 8.54 -12.87 -2.77
C ALA A 123 8.60 -13.98 -3.84
N THR A 124 7.48 -14.23 -4.54
CA THR A 124 7.38 -15.25 -5.57
C THR A 124 8.25 -14.93 -6.78
N LEU A 125 8.11 -13.72 -7.34
CA LEU A 125 8.84 -13.32 -8.55
C LEU A 125 10.34 -13.19 -8.28
N LEU A 126 10.73 -12.66 -7.11
CA LEU A 126 12.14 -12.58 -6.70
C LEU A 126 12.73 -13.97 -6.44
N LYS A 127 11.99 -14.88 -5.81
CA LYS A 127 12.43 -16.26 -5.60
C LYS A 127 12.56 -17.03 -6.91
N ALA A 128 11.70 -16.77 -7.90
CA ALA A 128 11.76 -17.37 -9.22
C ALA A 128 12.81 -16.76 -10.16
N GLY A 129 13.40 -15.59 -9.81
CA GLY A 129 14.36 -14.87 -10.65
C GLY A 129 13.71 -14.06 -11.78
N TRP A 130 12.43 -13.77 -11.64
CA TRP A 130 11.62 -13.00 -12.60
C TRP A 130 11.48 -11.53 -12.21
N GLU A 131 12.55 -10.92 -11.72
CA GLU A 131 12.55 -9.54 -11.20
C GLU A 131 12.11 -8.50 -12.24
N ARG A 132 12.37 -8.78 -13.53
CA ARG A 132 12.00 -7.88 -14.64
C ARG A 132 10.49 -7.73 -14.80
N SER A 133 9.73 -8.76 -14.42
CA SER A 133 8.26 -8.78 -14.51
C SER A 133 7.57 -8.15 -13.31
N LEU A 134 8.29 -7.87 -12.21
CA LEU A 134 7.72 -7.33 -10.98
C LEU A 134 7.01 -5.98 -11.16
N PRO A 135 7.59 -4.97 -11.87
CA PRO A 135 6.91 -3.70 -12.09
C PRO A 135 5.59 -3.86 -12.85
N PHE A 136 5.58 -4.71 -13.89
CA PHE A 136 4.39 -5.01 -14.66
C PHE A 136 3.34 -5.74 -13.83
N ALA A 137 3.74 -6.77 -13.08
CA ALA A 137 2.83 -7.52 -12.19
C ALA A 137 2.15 -6.61 -11.18
N PHE A 138 2.89 -5.68 -10.56
CA PHE A 138 2.34 -4.72 -9.59
C PHE A 138 1.34 -3.76 -10.24
N ILE A 139 1.61 -3.26 -11.45
CA ILE A 139 0.68 -2.39 -12.18
C ILE A 139 -0.61 -3.16 -12.51
N MET A 140 -0.50 -4.39 -13.01
CA MET A 140 -1.67 -5.21 -13.32
C MET A 140 -2.45 -5.62 -12.07
N GLN A 141 -1.78 -5.88 -10.94
CA GLN A 141 -2.45 -6.14 -9.67
C GLN A 141 -3.19 -4.90 -9.13
N ASN A 142 -2.63 -3.70 -9.32
CA ASN A 142 -3.33 -2.46 -8.99
C ASN A 142 -4.62 -2.30 -9.80
N LEU A 143 -4.55 -2.50 -11.11
CA LEU A 143 -5.74 -2.48 -11.97
C LEU A 143 -6.73 -3.58 -11.60
N ALA A 144 -6.23 -4.80 -11.34
CA ALA A 144 -7.06 -5.92 -10.92
C ALA A 144 -7.76 -5.68 -9.58
N ALA A 145 -7.12 -5.00 -8.63
CA ALA A 145 -7.74 -4.66 -7.36
C ALA A 145 -8.81 -3.57 -7.54
N ASN A 146 -8.48 -2.46 -8.21
CA ASN A 146 -9.40 -1.35 -8.40
C ASN A 146 -10.63 -1.72 -9.24
N LEU A 147 -10.40 -2.44 -10.35
CA LEU A 147 -11.44 -2.78 -11.31
C LEU A 147 -12.12 -4.13 -11.00
N GLY A 148 -11.50 -4.99 -10.20
CA GLY A 148 -12.09 -6.27 -9.78
C GLY A 148 -13.18 -6.10 -8.72
N GLY A 149 -12.94 -5.23 -7.74
CA GLY A 149 -13.90 -4.98 -6.65
C GLY A 149 -15.19 -4.29 -7.09
N MET A 150 -15.25 -3.73 -8.32
CA MET A 150 -16.41 -2.97 -8.76
C MET A 150 -17.67 -3.80 -9.00
N ILE A 151 -17.54 -5.12 -9.26
CA ILE A 151 -18.69 -5.97 -9.64
C ILE A 151 -19.66 -6.24 -8.48
N LEU A 152 -19.22 -6.09 -7.24
CA LEU A 152 -20.06 -6.34 -6.06
C LEU A 152 -20.24 -5.06 -5.24
N PRO A 153 -21.44 -4.82 -4.68
CA PRO A 153 -21.72 -3.63 -3.88
C PRO A 153 -20.78 -3.45 -2.67
N PHE A 154 -20.31 -4.55 -2.10
CA PHE A 154 -19.42 -4.56 -0.93
C PHE A 154 -17.92 -4.71 -1.28
N GLY A 155 -17.56 -4.85 -2.58
CA GLY A 155 -16.18 -5.01 -3.01
C GLY A 155 -15.33 -3.74 -2.81
N ASN A 156 -15.96 -2.58 -2.91
CA ASN A 156 -15.32 -1.27 -2.73
C ASN A 156 -16.16 -0.37 -1.83
N PRO A 157 -15.53 0.51 -1.02
CA PRO A 157 -16.25 1.43 -0.16
C PRO A 157 -17.20 2.40 -0.90
N GLN A 158 -16.78 2.92 -2.07
CA GLN A 158 -17.63 3.80 -2.89
C GLN A 158 -18.87 3.08 -3.44
N ASN A 159 -18.74 1.79 -3.79
CA ASN A 159 -19.86 0.99 -4.24
C ASN A 159 -20.88 0.79 -3.13
N LEU A 160 -20.40 0.42 -1.94
CA LEU A 160 -21.25 0.22 -0.78
C LEU A 160 -22.03 1.49 -0.46
N TYR A 161 -21.34 2.65 -0.46
CA TYR A 161 -21.96 3.93 -0.21
C TYR A 161 -23.05 4.27 -1.26
N LEU A 162 -22.74 4.19 -2.55
CA LEU A 162 -23.71 4.50 -3.61
C LEU A 162 -24.87 3.50 -3.65
N TYR A 163 -24.58 2.23 -3.42
CA TYR A 163 -25.59 1.16 -3.33
C TYR A 163 -26.62 1.45 -2.24
N GLU A 164 -26.16 1.90 -1.07
CA GLU A 164 -27.05 2.27 0.04
C GLU A 164 -27.71 3.64 -0.18
N ARG A 165 -26.99 4.64 -0.61
CA ARG A 165 -27.45 6.02 -0.81
C ARG A 165 -28.60 6.10 -1.80
N PHE A 166 -28.50 5.41 -2.93
CA PHE A 166 -29.53 5.38 -3.98
C PHE A 166 -30.48 4.19 -3.86
N SER A 167 -30.35 3.39 -2.81
CA SER A 167 -31.17 2.18 -2.61
C SER A 167 -31.24 1.24 -3.82
N ILE A 168 -30.10 1.08 -4.52
CA ILE A 168 -30.00 0.36 -5.79
C ILE A 168 -30.41 -1.11 -5.59
N PRO A 169 -31.31 -1.66 -6.43
CA PRO A 169 -31.55 -3.12 -6.46
C PRO A 169 -30.31 -3.87 -6.93
N LEU A 170 -30.04 -5.08 -6.38
CA LEU A 170 -28.87 -5.86 -6.75
C LEU A 170 -28.80 -6.17 -8.26
N GLY A 171 -29.94 -6.49 -8.87
CA GLY A 171 -30.03 -6.76 -10.32
C GLY A 171 -29.59 -5.56 -11.16
N ASP A 172 -30.06 -4.37 -10.80
CA ASP A 172 -29.71 -3.12 -11.50
C ASP A 172 -28.24 -2.77 -11.29
N PHE A 173 -27.73 -2.93 -10.06
CA PHE A 173 -26.30 -2.74 -9.79
C PHE A 173 -25.43 -3.65 -10.67
N LEU A 174 -25.75 -4.94 -10.73
CA LEU A 174 -25.00 -5.89 -11.54
C LEU A 174 -25.13 -5.60 -13.04
N SER A 175 -26.32 -5.20 -13.52
CA SER A 175 -26.51 -4.86 -14.94
C SER A 175 -25.63 -3.71 -15.37
N VAL A 176 -25.53 -2.64 -14.56
CA VAL A 176 -24.68 -1.47 -14.84
C VAL A 176 -23.20 -1.82 -14.74
N MET A 177 -22.80 -2.63 -13.75
CA MET A 177 -21.37 -2.89 -13.49
C MET A 177 -20.79 -4.06 -14.29
N THR A 178 -21.61 -4.90 -14.92
CA THR A 178 -21.13 -6.06 -15.68
C THR A 178 -20.29 -5.66 -16.90
N LEU A 179 -20.70 -4.64 -17.67
CA LEU A 179 -19.97 -4.19 -18.85
C LEU A 179 -18.58 -3.65 -18.49
N PRO A 180 -18.43 -2.62 -17.62
CA PRO A 180 -17.11 -2.10 -17.27
C PRO A 180 -16.21 -3.17 -16.59
N PHE A 181 -16.80 -4.09 -15.82
CA PHE A 181 -16.07 -5.20 -15.22
C PHE A 181 -15.56 -6.19 -16.28
N ALA A 182 -16.42 -6.65 -17.19
CA ALA A 182 -16.03 -7.61 -18.22
C ALA A 182 -14.94 -7.06 -19.14
N VAL A 183 -15.06 -5.79 -19.55
CA VAL A 183 -14.04 -5.10 -20.35
C VAL A 183 -12.72 -4.99 -19.56
N SER A 184 -12.78 -4.64 -18.29
CA SER A 184 -11.59 -4.57 -17.42
C SER A 184 -10.88 -5.92 -17.31
N VAL A 185 -11.62 -6.99 -17.08
CA VAL A 185 -11.07 -8.36 -17.01
C VAL A 185 -10.43 -8.76 -18.33
N ALA A 186 -11.10 -8.49 -19.45
CA ALA A 186 -10.59 -8.78 -20.78
C ALA A 186 -9.28 -8.01 -21.08
N LEU A 187 -9.23 -6.72 -20.75
CA LEU A 187 -8.03 -5.89 -20.93
C LEU A 187 -6.87 -6.37 -20.04
N ILE A 188 -7.13 -6.69 -18.78
CA ILE A 188 -6.11 -7.24 -17.85
C ILE A 188 -5.58 -8.57 -18.38
N ALA A 189 -6.47 -9.47 -18.79
CA ALA A 189 -6.09 -10.78 -19.35
C ALA A 189 -5.26 -10.60 -20.64
N LEU A 190 -5.67 -9.72 -21.56
CA LEU A 190 -4.96 -9.39 -22.77
C LEU A 190 -3.56 -8.83 -22.46
N CYS A 191 -3.45 -7.87 -21.54
CA CYS A 191 -2.15 -7.33 -21.11
C CYS A 191 -1.24 -8.43 -20.53
N CYS A 192 -1.77 -9.32 -19.67
CA CYS A 192 -1.00 -10.44 -19.12
C CYS A 192 -0.56 -11.42 -20.22
N ALA A 193 -1.40 -11.67 -21.24
CA ALA A 193 -1.08 -12.55 -22.36
C ALA A 193 0.00 -11.95 -23.28
N LEU A 194 -0.04 -10.65 -23.55
CA LEU A 194 0.87 -10.00 -24.48
C LEU A 194 2.19 -9.58 -23.85
N PHE A 195 2.16 -8.99 -22.66
CA PHE A 195 3.32 -8.32 -22.08
C PHE A 195 4.05 -9.15 -21.01
N ALA A 196 3.42 -10.17 -20.42
CA ALA A 196 4.11 -11.08 -19.51
C ALA A 196 4.94 -12.10 -20.29
N LYS A 197 6.24 -12.19 -19.98
CA LYS A 197 7.16 -13.09 -20.69
C LYS A 197 7.00 -14.54 -20.25
N PRO A 198 6.96 -15.52 -21.16
CA PRO A 198 6.85 -16.94 -20.82
C PRO A 198 8.22 -17.55 -20.43
N GLU A 199 8.95 -16.90 -19.54
CA GLU A 199 10.28 -17.36 -19.11
C GLU A 199 10.14 -18.49 -18.05
N PRO A 200 10.89 -19.61 -18.16
CA PRO A 200 10.94 -20.63 -17.12
C PRO A 200 11.71 -20.13 -15.88
N PRO A 201 11.55 -20.75 -14.70
CA PRO A 201 12.31 -20.40 -13.52
C PRO A 201 13.81 -20.61 -13.75
N GLN A 202 14.63 -19.64 -13.34
CA GLN A 202 16.08 -19.78 -13.48
C GLN A 202 16.60 -20.87 -12.52
N PRO A 203 17.41 -21.86 -12.99
CA PRO A 203 17.95 -22.91 -12.14
C PRO A 203 18.85 -22.30 -11.05
N ALA A 204 18.82 -22.90 -9.85
CA ALA A 204 19.51 -22.37 -8.66
C ALA A 204 21.04 -22.18 -8.88
N LYS A 205 21.68 -23.06 -9.67
CA LYS A 205 23.10 -22.95 -10.05
C LYS A 205 23.39 -21.68 -10.85
N LYS A 206 22.54 -21.31 -11.81
CA LYS A 206 22.72 -20.10 -12.63
C LYS A 206 22.55 -18.81 -11.78
N ARG A 207 21.67 -18.84 -10.78
CA ARG A 207 21.50 -17.75 -9.80
C ARG A 207 22.69 -17.60 -8.87
N ALA A 208 23.27 -18.70 -8.43
CA ALA A 208 24.46 -18.68 -7.58
C ALA A 208 25.66 -18.08 -8.34
N ALA A 209 25.88 -18.50 -9.58
CA ALA A 209 26.92 -17.97 -10.46
C ALA A 209 26.74 -16.47 -10.78
N GLU A 210 25.49 -16.02 -11.04
CA GLU A 210 25.20 -14.61 -11.30
C GLU A 210 25.38 -13.73 -10.05
N LYS A 211 25.00 -14.23 -8.87
CA LYS A 211 25.27 -13.58 -7.58
C LYS A 211 26.77 -13.45 -7.32
N GLU A 212 27.54 -14.49 -7.60
CA GLU A 212 28.99 -14.50 -7.41
C GLU A 212 29.69 -13.52 -8.38
N MET A 213 29.28 -13.50 -9.66
CA MET A 213 29.77 -12.50 -10.63
C MET A 213 29.42 -11.07 -10.22
N THR A 214 28.20 -10.82 -9.72
CA THR A 214 27.78 -9.49 -9.27
C THR A 214 28.59 -9.07 -8.04
N LYS A 215 28.87 -10.01 -7.11
CA LYS A 215 29.72 -9.77 -5.93
C LYS A 215 31.15 -9.45 -6.37
N LYS A 216 31.73 -10.21 -7.29
CA LYS A 216 33.08 -9.97 -7.85
C LYS A 216 33.17 -8.61 -8.55
N ARG A 217 32.14 -8.21 -9.33
CA ARG A 217 32.08 -6.88 -9.97
C ARG A 217 32.01 -5.74 -8.95
N ALA A 218 31.18 -5.88 -7.91
CA ALA A 218 31.06 -4.88 -6.84
C ALA A 218 32.36 -4.74 -6.05
N THR A 219 33.05 -5.84 -5.74
CA THR A 219 34.35 -5.83 -5.06
C THR A 219 35.41 -5.19 -5.92
N LYS A 220 35.44 -5.50 -7.24
CA LYS A 220 36.39 -4.88 -8.18
C LYS A 220 36.14 -3.37 -8.30
N LYS A 221 34.88 -2.93 -8.35
CA LYS A 221 34.53 -1.50 -8.40
C LYS A 221 34.98 -0.77 -7.14
N ARG A 222 34.73 -1.33 -5.95
CA ARG A 222 35.20 -0.75 -4.67
C ARG A 222 36.73 -0.69 -4.59
N ALA A 223 37.44 -1.71 -5.09
CA ALA A 223 38.90 -1.71 -5.12
C ALA A 223 39.45 -0.63 -6.07
N THR A 224 38.77 -0.40 -7.21
CA THR A 224 39.15 0.66 -8.16
C THR A 224 38.88 2.05 -7.58
N GLU A 225 37.73 2.25 -6.93
CA GLU A 225 37.40 3.52 -6.24
C GLU A 225 38.36 3.81 -5.08
N LYS A 226 38.76 2.77 -4.31
CA LYS A 226 39.75 2.91 -3.25
C LYS A 226 41.12 3.30 -3.78
N ARG A 227 41.59 2.67 -4.88
CA ARG A 227 42.84 3.03 -5.53
C ARG A 227 42.83 4.45 -6.14
N ALA A 228 41.68 4.88 -6.68
CA ALA A 228 41.53 6.27 -7.17
C ALA A 228 41.60 7.27 -6.04
N ALA A 229 40.93 7.02 -4.91
CA ALA A 229 41.01 7.87 -3.72
C ALA A 229 42.41 7.90 -3.08
N GLU A 230 43.11 6.75 -3.03
CA GLU A 230 44.50 6.67 -2.55
C GLU A 230 45.46 7.44 -3.47
N LYS A 231 45.25 7.40 -4.79
CA LYS A 231 46.03 8.15 -5.76
C LYS A 231 45.81 9.65 -5.63
N GLN A 232 44.56 10.10 -5.45
CA GLN A 232 44.18 11.49 -5.26
C GLN A 232 44.76 12.04 -3.94
N SER A 233 44.72 11.29 -2.85
CA SER A 233 45.33 11.68 -1.58
C SER A 233 46.88 11.66 -1.61
N ALA A 234 47.50 10.85 -2.46
CA ALA A 234 48.94 10.89 -2.69
C ALA A 234 49.34 12.12 -3.51
N GLU A 235 48.58 12.52 -4.52
CA GLU A 235 48.80 13.73 -5.32
C GLU A 235 48.61 14.98 -4.47
N GLU A 236 47.62 15.05 -3.58
CA GLU A 236 47.43 16.16 -2.63
C GLU A 236 48.60 16.30 -1.65
N ARG A 237 49.12 15.16 -1.12
CA ARG A 237 50.30 15.17 -0.24
C ARG A 237 51.59 15.64 -0.96
N THR A 238 51.71 15.35 -2.26
CA THR A 238 52.87 15.78 -3.04
C THR A 238 52.81 17.29 -3.31
N THR A 239 51.61 17.82 -3.54
CA THR A 239 51.37 19.25 -3.73
C THR A 239 51.59 20.04 -2.43
N ASP A 240 51.12 19.50 -1.28
CA ASP A 240 51.37 20.13 0.03
C ASP A 240 52.85 20.14 0.42
N ASN A 241 53.60 19.06 0.08
CA ASN A 241 55.06 19.03 0.33
C ASN A 241 55.81 19.98 -0.58
N SER A 242 55.38 20.20 -1.83
CA SER A 242 56.02 21.16 -2.72
C SER A 242 55.81 22.62 -2.25
N LEU A 243 54.61 22.92 -1.76
CA LEU A 243 54.28 24.22 -1.16
C LEU A 243 55.02 24.47 0.17
N ALA A 244 55.28 23.41 0.94
CA ALA A 244 56.03 23.50 2.20
C ALA A 244 57.57 23.72 1.94
N ASP A 245 58.09 23.22 0.84
CA ASP A 245 59.50 23.40 0.44
C ASP A 245 59.76 24.81 -0.16
N GLU A 246 58.83 25.34 -0.95
CA GLU A 246 58.86 26.74 -1.42
C GLU A 246 58.73 27.73 -0.25
N GLY A 247 57.92 27.45 0.77
CA GLY A 247 57.79 28.25 1.98
C GLY A 247 59.07 28.25 2.88
N ARG A 248 59.91 27.19 2.81
CA ARG A 248 61.15 27.09 3.55
C ARG A 248 62.33 27.89 2.93
N GLN A 249 62.30 28.15 1.65
CA GLN A 249 63.35 28.94 0.98
C GLN A 249 63.14 30.47 1.13
N GLN A 250 62.00 30.96 1.60
CA GLN A 250 61.72 32.37 1.80
C GLN A 250 61.80 32.85 3.26
N ALA A 251 62.04 31.95 4.25
CA ALA A 251 62.10 32.28 5.67
C ALA A 251 63.54 32.18 6.24
N ALA A 252 64.47 32.99 5.70
CA ALA A 252 65.76 33.23 6.33
C ALA A 252 65.92 34.72 6.66
N PHE A 253 65.33 35.19 7.78
CA PHE A 253 65.75 36.38 8.56
C PHE A 253 65.30 36.23 10.03
N PRO A 254 66.05 36.79 11.01
CA PRO A 254 66.06 36.25 12.37
C PRO A 254 65.15 36.98 13.37
N ALA A 255 64.79 36.17 14.35
CA ALA A 255 64.30 36.34 15.72
C ALA A 255 64.06 37.76 16.30
N SER A 256 62.90 37.90 16.93
CA SER A 256 62.71 38.27 18.35
C SER A 256 61.26 38.26 18.77
N GLY A 257 60.98 37.62 19.95
CA GLY A 257 59.91 38.08 20.86
C GLY A 257 58.65 37.29 20.94
N GLU A 258 58.56 36.54 22.02
CA GLU A 258 57.41 36.19 22.86
C GLU A 258 56.27 35.26 22.38
N PRO A 259 55.72 34.37 23.28
CA PRO A 259 54.79 33.30 22.94
C PRO A 259 53.34 33.72 23.19
N LEU A 260 52.48 33.53 22.18
CA LEU A 260 51.04 33.64 22.34
C LEU A 260 50.39 32.24 22.35
N GLN A 261 49.53 32.07 23.32
CA GLN A 261 48.80 30.85 23.69
C GLN A 261 48.00 30.23 22.55
N ARG A 262 48.15 28.92 22.41
CA ARG A 262 47.29 28.06 21.57
C ARG A 262 45.94 27.88 22.25
N THR A 263 44.89 28.39 21.65
CA THR A 263 43.51 27.92 21.90
C THR A 263 43.18 26.77 20.96
N ASN A 264 43.01 25.58 21.52
CA ASN A 264 42.53 24.40 20.81
C ASN A 264 41.04 24.56 20.48
N VAL A 265 40.72 24.63 19.19
CA VAL A 265 39.35 24.42 18.72
C VAL A 265 39.26 23.01 18.10
N SER A 266 38.67 22.10 18.85
CA SER A 266 38.37 20.76 18.38
C SER A 266 37.22 20.79 17.39
N CYS A 267 37.48 20.35 16.16
CA CYS A 267 36.46 20.07 15.15
C CYS A 267 35.92 18.67 15.38
N GLU A 268 34.70 18.55 15.94
CA GLU A 268 34.01 17.28 16.11
C GLU A 268 33.37 16.86 14.80
N THR A 269 33.88 15.76 14.28
CA THR A 269 33.37 15.03 13.11
C THR A 269 32.11 14.27 13.48
N PHE A 270 31.02 14.51 12.78
CA PHE A 270 29.78 13.72 12.88
C PHE A 270 29.99 12.31 12.29
N GLY A 271 29.93 11.29 13.14
CA GLY A 271 29.86 9.88 12.76
C GLY A 271 28.42 9.40 12.48
N PRO A 272 28.25 8.35 11.67
CA PRO A 272 26.93 7.86 11.30
C PRO A 272 26.30 6.99 12.39
N PHE A 273 25.00 7.14 12.56
CA PHE A 273 24.14 6.39 13.47
C PHE A 273 24.18 4.88 13.17
N ALA A 274 24.68 4.11 14.14
CA ALA A 274 24.54 2.66 14.18
C ALA A 274 23.18 2.28 14.81
N VAL A 275 22.40 1.48 14.07
CA VAL A 275 21.18 0.83 14.58
C VAL A 275 21.61 -0.38 15.39
N SER A 276 21.36 -0.34 16.69
CA SER A 276 21.55 -1.44 17.65
C SER A 276 20.50 -2.52 17.42
N SER A 277 20.90 -3.64 16.85
CA SER A 277 20.15 -4.90 16.90
C SER A 277 20.71 -5.73 18.06
N GLY A 278 19.96 -5.81 19.16
CA GLY A 278 20.27 -6.68 20.28
C GLY A 278 20.11 -8.15 19.91
N SER A 279 21.22 -8.88 19.94
CA SER A 279 21.26 -10.35 19.90
C SER A 279 21.62 -10.87 21.29
N PRO A 280 20.96 -11.91 21.81
CA PRO A 280 21.36 -12.51 23.07
C PRO A 280 22.62 -13.36 22.92
N ARG A 281 23.59 -13.15 23.78
CA ARG A 281 24.79 -13.97 23.91
C ARG A 281 24.43 -15.40 24.31
N GLN A 282 24.81 -16.36 23.50
CA GLN A 282 24.97 -17.76 23.89
C GLN A 282 26.39 -17.96 24.40
N THR A 283 26.50 -18.36 25.65
CA THR A 283 27.74 -18.85 26.28
C THR A 283 28.04 -20.25 25.77
N ALA A 284 29.18 -20.42 25.09
CA ALA A 284 29.73 -21.72 24.75
C ALA A 284 30.25 -22.42 26.02
N ARG A 285 29.86 -23.67 26.22
CA ARG A 285 30.56 -24.64 27.12
C ARG A 285 30.79 -25.92 26.35
N ASN A 286 32.06 -26.32 26.33
CA ASN A 286 32.58 -27.49 25.69
C ASN A 286 32.10 -28.80 26.31
N GLY A 287 32.07 -29.85 25.50
CA GLY A 287 32.43 -31.19 25.93
C GLY A 287 31.41 -32.28 25.66
N GLU A 288 31.85 -33.27 24.87
CA GLU A 288 31.51 -34.70 24.91
C GLU A 288 30.20 -35.16 24.25
N GLY A 289 30.33 -35.82 23.08
CA GLY A 289 29.35 -36.81 22.65
C GLY A 289 29.42 -38.09 23.51
N PRO A 290 28.35 -38.87 23.52
CA PRO A 290 28.26 -39.99 22.60
C PRO A 290 26.82 -40.38 22.16
N THR A 291 26.77 -41.07 21.04
CA THR A 291 25.87 -42.16 20.60
C THR A 291 24.81 -42.67 21.58
N SER A 292 23.64 -42.97 20.97
CA SER A 292 22.51 -43.76 21.50
C SER A 292 21.37 -43.01 22.22
N ALA A 293 20.31 -42.72 21.44
CA ALA A 293 18.93 -42.77 21.89
C ALA A 293 17.96 -42.61 20.70
N PHE A 294 17.97 -43.66 19.86
CA PHE A 294 16.85 -43.93 18.96
C PHE A 294 15.90 -44.82 19.78
N GLU A 295 14.94 -44.20 20.44
CA GLU A 295 13.70 -44.78 20.97
C GLU A 295 13.16 -43.84 22.09
N GLN A 296 12.13 -43.10 21.73
CA GLN A 296 10.99 -42.69 22.50
C GLN A 296 10.37 -41.40 21.94
N GLY A 297 9.53 -41.56 20.94
CA GLY A 297 8.76 -40.50 20.30
C GLY A 297 7.35 -40.92 19.93
N ARG A 298 6.68 -41.67 20.82
CA ARG A 298 5.22 -41.90 20.71
C ARG A 298 4.50 -40.99 21.74
N GLY A 299 4.35 -39.72 21.40
CA GLY A 299 3.61 -38.80 22.26
C GLY A 299 3.26 -37.46 21.60
N ALA A 300 3.73 -37.20 20.37
CA ALA A 300 3.56 -35.89 19.72
C ALA A 300 2.45 -35.83 18.63
N ASP A 301 1.79 -36.92 18.31
CA ASP A 301 0.84 -36.97 17.17
C ASP A 301 -0.60 -36.59 17.49
N THR A 302 -0.97 -36.31 18.74
CA THR A 302 -2.36 -35.97 19.09
C THR A 302 -2.66 -34.47 19.10
N ALA A 303 -1.66 -33.60 19.09
CA ALA A 303 -1.85 -32.14 19.12
C ALA A 303 -2.06 -31.53 17.72
N ALA A 304 -1.43 -32.06 16.69
CA ALA A 304 -1.51 -31.56 15.33
C ALA A 304 -2.94 -31.58 14.73
N PRO A 305 -3.73 -32.65 14.85
CA PRO A 305 -5.10 -32.68 14.29
C PRO A 305 -6.04 -31.73 15.01
N ARG A 306 -5.89 -31.47 16.32
CA ARG A 306 -6.72 -30.51 17.07
C ARG A 306 -6.45 -29.07 16.67
N ILE A 307 -5.22 -28.68 16.39
CA ILE A 307 -4.86 -27.32 15.97
C ILE A 307 -5.44 -27.04 14.57
N VAL A 308 -5.37 -28.01 13.66
CA VAL A 308 -5.92 -27.89 12.31
C VAL A 308 -7.45 -27.79 12.34
N SER A 309 -8.11 -28.59 13.19
CA SER A 309 -9.58 -28.55 13.33
C SER A 309 -10.06 -27.23 13.95
N ALA A 310 -9.40 -26.71 14.97
CA ALA A 310 -9.71 -25.41 15.56
C ALA A 310 -9.54 -24.25 14.59
N ARG A 311 -8.51 -24.29 13.72
CA ARG A 311 -8.31 -23.27 12.67
C ARG A 311 -9.39 -23.33 11.60
N ARG A 312 -9.83 -24.53 11.19
CA ARG A 312 -10.95 -24.72 10.26
C ARG A 312 -12.26 -24.22 10.85
N ALA A 313 -12.57 -24.55 12.10
CA ALA A 313 -13.76 -24.08 12.78
C ALA A 313 -13.83 -22.55 12.86
N ARG A 314 -12.72 -21.87 13.20
CA ARG A 314 -12.65 -20.40 13.17
C ARG A 314 -12.85 -19.83 11.78
N ALA A 315 -12.25 -20.44 10.74
CA ALA A 315 -12.43 -20.00 9.36
C ALA A 315 -13.89 -20.09 8.92
N LEU A 316 -14.58 -21.19 9.26
CA LEU A 316 -16.01 -21.37 8.99
C LEU A 316 -16.87 -20.36 9.75
N GLY A 317 -16.56 -20.10 11.03
CA GLY A 317 -17.25 -19.08 11.82
C GLY A 317 -17.12 -17.68 11.22
N TYR A 318 -15.90 -17.29 10.81
CA TYR A 318 -15.69 -15.97 10.17
C TYR A 318 -16.32 -15.92 8.77
N ALA A 319 -16.33 -17.02 8.01
CA ALA A 319 -17.04 -17.08 6.73
C ALA A 319 -18.55 -16.92 6.92
N ALA A 320 -19.13 -17.55 7.95
CA ALA A 320 -20.55 -17.38 8.28
C ALA A 320 -20.88 -15.93 8.69
N LEU A 321 -20.01 -15.28 9.47
CA LEU A 321 -20.15 -13.86 9.80
C LEU A 321 -20.04 -12.97 8.56
N LEU A 322 -19.16 -13.30 7.62
CA LEU A 322 -19.05 -12.57 6.36
C LEU A 322 -20.34 -12.69 5.54
N VAL A 323 -20.89 -13.90 5.42
CA VAL A 323 -22.18 -14.12 4.75
C VAL A 323 -23.29 -13.32 5.42
N LEU A 324 -23.32 -13.26 6.75
CA LEU A 324 -24.30 -12.48 7.50
C LEU A 324 -24.20 -10.97 7.20
N VAL A 325 -22.97 -10.42 7.18
CA VAL A 325 -22.74 -9.01 6.83
C VAL A 325 -23.13 -8.75 5.37
N ILE A 326 -22.79 -9.64 4.44
CA ILE A 326 -23.18 -9.53 3.04
C ILE A 326 -24.71 -9.57 2.89
N ALA A 327 -25.39 -10.46 3.62
CA ALA A 327 -26.85 -10.50 3.65
C ALA A 327 -27.46 -9.18 4.17
N SER A 328 -26.77 -8.51 5.09
CA SER A 328 -27.18 -7.19 5.56
C SER A 328 -27.00 -6.10 4.50
N VAL A 329 -25.91 -6.14 3.72
CA VAL A 329 -25.72 -5.22 2.58
C VAL A 329 -26.84 -5.43 1.55
N PHE A 330 -27.25 -6.67 1.30
CA PHE A 330 -28.36 -6.98 0.41
C PHE A 330 -29.76 -6.75 1.03
N ARG A 331 -29.81 -6.14 2.21
CA ARG A 331 -31.06 -5.80 2.92
C ARG A 331 -31.94 -7.00 3.32
N VAL A 332 -31.36 -8.20 3.32
CA VAL A 332 -32.02 -9.43 3.80
C VAL A 332 -32.09 -9.46 5.32
N VAL A 333 -31.04 -8.96 5.98
CA VAL A 333 -30.92 -8.88 7.44
C VAL A 333 -30.74 -7.41 7.85
N PRO A 334 -31.42 -6.93 8.90
CA PRO A 334 -31.20 -5.58 9.42
C PRO A 334 -29.72 -5.38 9.84
N TYR A 335 -29.11 -4.26 9.43
CA TYR A 335 -27.70 -4.00 9.69
C TYR A 335 -27.33 -3.99 11.20
N PRO A 336 -28.17 -3.52 12.14
CA PRO A 336 -27.83 -3.57 13.56
C PRO A 336 -27.67 -5.01 14.08
N VAL A 337 -28.46 -5.95 13.54
CA VAL A 337 -28.37 -7.38 13.90
C VAL A 337 -27.06 -7.98 13.40
N ALA A 338 -26.71 -7.73 12.13
CA ALA A 338 -25.48 -8.24 11.57
C ALA A 338 -24.23 -7.68 12.26
N VAL A 339 -24.20 -6.36 12.48
CA VAL A 339 -23.08 -5.69 13.16
C VAL A 339 -23.00 -6.09 14.64
N GLY A 340 -24.13 -6.18 15.33
CA GLY A 340 -24.18 -6.68 16.71
C GLY A 340 -23.64 -8.11 16.83
N ALA A 341 -24.02 -9.00 15.90
CA ALA A 341 -23.49 -10.37 15.85
C ALA A 341 -21.98 -10.39 15.61
N VAL A 342 -21.45 -9.54 14.70
CA VAL A 342 -20.00 -9.42 14.46
C VAL A 342 -19.27 -8.94 15.71
N VAL A 343 -19.75 -7.87 16.36
CA VAL A 343 -19.14 -7.31 17.59
C VAL A 343 -19.12 -8.35 18.70
N VAL A 344 -20.24 -9.04 18.96
CA VAL A 344 -20.34 -10.07 20.00
C VAL A 344 -19.44 -11.24 19.68
N ALA A 345 -19.56 -11.81 18.47
CA ALA A 345 -18.78 -12.99 18.08
C ALA A 345 -17.27 -12.71 18.11
N LEU A 346 -16.81 -11.63 17.49
CA LEU A 346 -15.37 -11.27 17.51
C LEU A 346 -14.93 -10.80 18.89
N GLY A 347 -15.79 -10.13 19.66
CA GLY A 347 -15.50 -9.74 21.05
C GLY A 347 -15.24 -10.92 21.97
N VAL A 348 -15.91 -12.04 21.75
CA VAL A 348 -15.74 -13.28 22.49
C VAL A 348 -14.63 -14.16 21.90
N LEU A 349 -14.64 -14.37 20.59
CA LEU A 349 -13.76 -15.34 19.92
C LEU A 349 -12.38 -14.76 19.56
N ASP A 350 -12.34 -13.49 19.15
CA ASP A 350 -11.10 -12.85 18.69
C ASP A 350 -11.12 -11.32 18.84
N ARG A 351 -10.91 -10.86 20.07
CA ARG A 351 -10.81 -9.41 20.37
C ARG A 351 -9.71 -8.69 19.58
N ARG A 352 -8.70 -9.43 19.08
CA ARG A 352 -7.63 -8.85 18.28
C ARG A 352 -8.14 -8.42 16.92
N ALA A 353 -9.08 -9.17 16.34
CA ALA A 353 -9.70 -8.82 15.05
C ALA A 353 -10.38 -7.45 15.08
N LEU A 354 -11.10 -7.11 16.16
CA LEU A 354 -11.71 -5.79 16.35
C LEU A 354 -10.68 -4.65 16.45
N ARG A 355 -9.48 -4.93 16.96
CA ARG A 355 -8.39 -3.94 17.02
C ARG A 355 -7.67 -3.75 15.69
N THR A 356 -7.79 -4.72 14.78
CA THR A 356 -7.20 -4.65 13.43
C THR A 356 -8.13 -4.03 12.39
N VAL A 357 -9.35 -3.63 12.79
CA VAL A 357 -10.25 -2.84 11.95
C VAL A 357 -9.56 -1.55 11.53
N ASP A 358 -9.72 -1.18 10.28
CA ASP A 358 -9.20 0.08 9.77
C ASP A 358 -10.09 1.26 10.21
N TRP A 359 -9.88 1.67 11.47
CA TRP A 359 -10.57 2.82 12.06
C TRP A 359 -10.26 4.13 11.35
N GLU A 360 -9.08 4.21 10.73
CA GLU A 360 -8.66 5.37 9.97
C GLU A 360 -9.54 5.57 8.73
N LEU A 361 -9.85 4.49 8.04
CA LEU A 361 -10.76 4.50 6.90
C LEU A 361 -12.16 4.96 7.32
N LEU A 362 -12.71 4.42 8.42
CA LEU A 362 -14.04 4.80 8.93
C LEU A 362 -14.10 6.28 9.32
N LEU A 363 -13.08 6.79 10.02
CA LEU A 363 -12.98 8.21 10.38
C LEU A 363 -12.82 9.10 9.15
N THR A 364 -12.09 8.64 8.15
CA THR A 364 -11.93 9.33 6.88
C THR A 364 -13.27 9.47 6.15
N PHE A 365 -14.09 8.42 6.16
CA PHE A 365 -15.47 8.50 5.64
C PHE A 365 -16.32 9.51 6.39
N ALA A 366 -16.27 9.52 7.73
CA ALA A 366 -16.99 10.50 8.53
C ALA A 366 -16.58 11.95 8.18
N CYS A 367 -15.27 12.19 7.97
CA CYS A 367 -14.79 13.49 7.48
C CYS A 367 -15.31 13.82 6.07
N PHE A 368 -15.36 12.83 5.16
CA PHE A 368 -15.92 13.04 3.82
C PHE A 368 -17.41 13.35 3.84
N PHE A 369 -18.19 12.73 4.73
CA PHE A 369 -19.60 13.06 4.89
C PHE A 369 -19.81 14.51 5.32
N VAL A 370 -19.02 14.99 6.29
CA VAL A 370 -19.08 16.40 6.70
C VAL A 370 -18.64 17.33 5.56
N PHE A 371 -17.53 17.00 4.90
CA PHE A 371 -17.02 17.78 3.78
C PHE A 371 -18.05 17.89 2.64
N ALA A 372 -18.59 16.76 2.18
CA ALA A 372 -19.53 16.71 1.08
C ALA A 372 -20.87 17.34 1.43
N GLY A 373 -21.40 17.07 2.64
CA GLY A 373 -22.65 17.68 3.12
C GLY A 373 -22.57 19.20 3.21
N ASN A 374 -21.43 19.74 3.70
CA ASN A 374 -21.23 21.18 3.73
C ASN A 374 -21.09 21.77 2.32
N LEU A 375 -20.32 21.14 1.42
CA LEU A 375 -20.17 21.61 0.05
C LEU A 375 -21.49 21.63 -0.70
N ALA A 376 -22.35 20.63 -0.48
CA ALA A 376 -23.68 20.58 -1.08
C ALA A 376 -24.61 21.72 -0.66
N ARG A 377 -24.33 22.40 0.46
CA ARG A 377 -25.10 23.56 0.97
C ARG A 377 -24.53 24.89 0.53
N ILE A 378 -23.44 24.94 -0.22
CA ILE A 378 -22.86 26.18 -0.76
C ILE A 378 -23.42 26.41 -2.17
N PRO A 379 -24.25 27.44 -2.41
CA PRO A 379 -24.97 27.61 -3.69
C PRO A 379 -24.06 27.66 -4.91
N ALA A 380 -22.89 28.29 -4.80
CA ALA A 380 -21.92 28.32 -5.91
C ALA A 380 -21.36 26.95 -6.26
N VAL A 381 -21.17 26.08 -5.27
CA VAL A 381 -20.69 24.71 -5.44
C VAL A 381 -21.80 23.84 -6.02
N GLU A 382 -23.02 23.98 -5.48
CA GLU A 382 -24.20 23.29 -5.97
C GLU A 382 -24.44 23.60 -7.45
N GLY A 383 -24.49 24.88 -7.83
CA GLY A 383 -24.70 25.30 -9.23
C GLY A 383 -23.59 24.78 -10.14
N PHE A 384 -22.32 24.80 -9.71
CA PHE A 384 -21.21 24.28 -10.47
C PHE A 384 -21.34 22.79 -10.74
N PHE A 385 -21.50 21.97 -9.67
CA PHE A 385 -21.56 20.51 -9.86
C PHE A 385 -22.85 20.06 -10.53
N SER A 386 -24.01 20.65 -10.22
CA SER A 386 -25.27 20.30 -10.88
C SER A 386 -25.22 20.55 -12.40
N PHE A 387 -24.61 21.68 -12.84
CA PHE A 387 -24.42 21.93 -14.27
C PHE A 387 -23.56 20.85 -14.91
N TRP A 388 -22.36 20.59 -14.39
CA TRP A 388 -21.44 19.63 -15.01
C TRP A 388 -21.91 18.18 -14.90
N MET A 389 -22.61 17.83 -13.82
CA MET A 389 -23.21 16.49 -13.67
C MET A 389 -24.37 16.28 -14.64
N GLY A 390 -25.14 17.33 -14.95
CA GLY A 390 -26.18 17.29 -15.99
C GLY A 390 -25.61 17.08 -17.39
N GLU A 391 -24.43 17.67 -17.71
CA GLU A 391 -23.78 17.50 -19.00
C GLU A 391 -23.17 16.09 -19.17
N SER A 392 -22.42 15.60 -18.18
CA SER A 392 -21.86 14.25 -18.22
C SER A 392 -21.40 13.78 -16.83
N ALA A 393 -22.29 13.15 -16.08
CA ALA A 393 -21.97 12.58 -14.77
C ALA A 393 -20.82 11.57 -14.84
N LEU A 394 -20.69 10.78 -15.93
CA LEU A 394 -19.61 9.82 -16.13
C LEU A 394 -18.24 10.50 -16.16
N LEU A 395 -18.09 11.55 -17.00
CA LEU A 395 -16.80 12.25 -17.16
C LEU A 395 -16.44 13.04 -15.91
N VAL A 396 -17.43 13.69 -15.27
CA VAL A 396 -17.22 14.45 -14.03
C VAL A 396 -16.79 13.51 -12.91
N ALA A 397 -17.44 12.38 -12.75
CA ALA A 397 -17.11 11.39 -11.73
C ALA A 397 -15.71 10.76 -11.95
N ALA A 398 -15.40 10.38 -13.19
CA ALA A 398 -14.09 9.86 -13.52
C ALA A 398 -12.99 10.93 -13.35
N GLY A 399 -13.25 12.18 -13.77
CA GLY A 399 -12.33 13.32 -13.63
C GLY A 399 -12.09 13.73 -12.18
N ALA A 400 -13.15 13.87 -11.38
CA ALA A 400 -13.06 14.16 -9.94
C ALA A 400 -12.24 13.11 -9.22
N SER A 401 -12.40 11.83 -9.57
CA SER A 401 -11.62 10.73 -9.01
C SER A 401 -10.12 10.92 -9.21
N GLN A 402 -9.67 11.56 -10.30
CA GLN A 402 -8.26 11.83 -10.55
C GLN A 402 -7.65 12.88 -9.62
N ILE A 403 -8.49 13.73 -9.01
CA ILE A 403 -8.07 14.87 -8.19
C ILE A 403 -8.23 14.56 -6.70
N ILE A 404 -9.40 14.07 -6.29
CA ILE A 404 -9.76 13.88 -4.88
C ILE A 404 -9.90 12.40 -4.48
N SER A 405 -9.58 11.45 -5.38
CA SER A 405 -9.80 10.00 -5.23
C SER A 405 -11.27 9.58 -5.42
N ASN A 406 -11.46 8.32 -5.83
CA ASN A 406 -12.77 7.77 -6.20
C ASN A 406 -13.79 7.74 -5.05
N VAL A 407 -13.36 7.47 -3.82
CA VAL A 407 -14.25 7.40 -2.66
C VAL A 407 -14.80 8.79 -2.28
N PRO A 408 -13.98 9.83 -2.06
CA PRO A 408 -14.47 11.17 -1.85
C PRO A 408 -15.31 11.71 -3.02
N ALA A 409 -14.93 11.38 -4.26
CA ALA A 409 -15.70 11.77 -5.44
C ALA A 409 -17.11 11.16 -5.41
N ALA A 410 -17.25 9.87 -5.06
CA ALA A 410 -18.54 9.22 -4.91
C ALA A 410 -19.42 9.93 -3.86
N VAL A 411 -18.86 10.22 -2.69
CA VAL A 411 -19.60 10.88 -1.59
C VAL A 411 -20.00 12.30 -2.00
N LEU A 412 -19.09 13.09 -2.54
CA LEU A 412 -19.37 14.46 -2.95
C LEU A 412 -20.41 14.53 -4.07
N LEU A 413 -20.18 13.82 -5.17
CA LEU A 413 -21.00 13.93 -6.37
C LEU A 413 -22.38 13.29 -6.23
N SER A 414 -22.56 12.37 -5.28
CA SER A 414 -23.89 11.80 -5.00
C SER A 414 -24.94 12.81 -4.52
N HIS A 415 -24.52 13.99 -4.09
CA HIS A 415 -25.41 15.08 -3.71
C HIS A 415 -25.94 15.88 -4.91
N PHE A 416 -25.30 15.74 -6.08
CA PHE A 416 -25.60 16.50 -7.30
C PHE A 416 -26.02 15.61 -8.47
N ALA A 417 -26.15 14.31 -8.25
CA ALA A 417 -26.48 13.35 -9.31
C ALA A 417 -27.99 13.06 -9.32
N ASP A 418 -28.64 13.21 -10.46
CA ASP A 418 -30.05 12.85 -10.68
C ASP A 418 -30.26 11.33 -10.76
N GLY A 419 -29.20 10.59 -11.15
CA GLY A 419 -29.17 9.14 -11.26
C GLY A 419 -27.84 8.56 -10.81
N TYR A 420 -27.84 7.26 -10.47
CA TYR A 420 -26.66 6.59 -9.95
C TYR A 420 -25.77 5.94 -11.02
N GLN A 421 -26.29 5.63 -12.21
CA GLN A 421 -25.62 4.76 -13.18
C GLN A 421 -24.28 5.35 -13.64
N ALA A 422 -24.32 6.53 -14.22
CA ALA A 422 -23.13 7.23 -14.73
C ALA A 422 -22.14 7.57 -13.60
N LEU A 423 -22.65 7.99 -12.42
CA LEU A 423 -21.83 8.25 -11.25
C LEU A 423 -21.13 6.97 -10.77
N LEU A 424 -21.88 5.87 -10.64
CA LEU A 424 -21.36 4.58 -10.16
C LEU A 424 -20.27 4.05 -11.09
N VAL A 425 -20.50 4.06 -12.41
CA VAL A 425 -19.49 3.64 -13.39
C VAL A 425 -18.30 4.60 -13.34
N GLY A 426 -18.54 5.92 -13.37
CA GLY A 426 -17.50 6.95 -13.42
C GLY A 426 -16.52 6.87 -12.26
N VAL A 427 -16.99 6.73 -11.00
CA VAL A 427 -16.08 6.63 -9.83
C VAL A 427 -15.32 5.31 -9.78
N ASN A 428 -15.89 4.22 -10.32
CA ASN A 428 -15.21 2.93 -10.34
C ASN A 428 -14.11 2.86 -11.40
N ILE A 429 -14.41 3.23 -12.65
CA ILE A 429 -13.37 3.31 -13.69
C ILE A 429 -12.37 4.43 -13.40
N GLY A 430 -12.84 5.52 -12.76
CA GLY A 430 -12.02 6.62 -12.28
C GLY A 430 -10.99 6.23 -11.23
N GLY A 431 -11.13 5.09 -10.55
CA GLY A 431 -10.11 4.51 -9.69
C GLY A 431 -8.82 4.10 -10.44
N ALA A 432 -8.92 3.86 -11.75
CA ALA A 432 -7.78 3.80 -12.66
C ALA A 432 -7.40 5.23 -13.10
N GLY A 433 -6.11 5.47 -13.38
CA GLY A 433 -5.61 6.78 -13.85
C GLY A 433 -4.42 7.27 -13.04
N THR A 434 -4.58 8.38 -12.33
CA THR A 434 -3.50 8.98 -11.54
C THR A 434 -3.17 8.18 -10.27
N LEU A 435 -2.02 8.50 -9.64
CA LEU A 435 -1.65 7.91 -8.36
C LEU A 435 -2.63 8.32 -7.22
N VAL A 436 -3.29 9.46 -7.36
CA VAL A 436 -4.25 10.00 -6.38
C VAL A 436 -5.64 9.39 -6.56
N ALA A 437 -5.95 8.85 -7.74
CA ALA A 437 -7.27 8.34 -8.06
C ALA A 437 -7.77 7.23 -7.11
N SER A 438 -6.85 6.48 -6.49
CA SER A 438 -7.18 5.44 -5.52
C SER A 438 -6.07 5.28 -4.49
N LEU A 439 -6.43 5.00 -3.22
CA LEU A 439 -5.48 4.64 -2.17
C LEU A 439 -4.69 3.36 -2.54
N ALA A 440 -5.33 2.43 -3.22
CA ALA A 440 -4.70 1.23 -3.78
C ALA A 440 -3.48 1.56 -4.68
N SER A 441 -3.55 2.64 -5.46
CA SER A 441 -2.45 3.12 -6.31
C SER A 441 -1.25 3.60 -5.48
N LEU A 442 -1.49 4.31 -4.39
CA LEU A 442 -0.45 4.75 -3.46
C LEU A 442 0.21 3.56 -2.75
N ILE A 443 -0.58 2.58 -2.29
CA ILE A 443 -0.09 1.33 -1.69
C ILE A 443 0.84 0.62 -2.66
N THR A 444 0.41 0.44 -3.91
CA THR A 444 1.19 -0.25 -4.95
C THR A 444 2.51 0.46 -5.24
N PHE A 445 2.52 1.78 -5.35
CA PHE A 445 3.73 2.56 -5.57
C PHE A 445 4.69 2.50 -4.39
N ASN A 446 4.18 2.60 -3.17
CA ASN A 446 4.98 2.52 -1.95
C ASN A 446 5.60 1.13 -1.78
N GLU A 447 4.84 0.06 -2.05
CA GLU A 447 5.35 -1.31 -1.99
C GLU A 447 6.44 -1.55 -3.04
N TYR A 448 6.28 -1.03 -4.27
CA TYR A 448 7.34 -1.06 -5.27
C TYR A 448 8.63 -0.40 -4.78
N ARG A 449 8.52 0.79 -4.15
CA ARG A 449 9.67 1.51 -3.57
C ARG A 449 10.33 0.72 -2.44
N LEU A 450 9.52 0.08 -1.59
CA LEU A 450 9.99 -0.74 -0.47
C LEU A 450 10.79 -1.96 -0.97
N VAL A 451 10.21 -2.72 -1.90
CA VAL A 451 10.85 -3.90 -2.51
C VAL A 451 12.16 -3.50 -3.21
N ARG A 452 12.15 -2.41 -3.99
CA ARG A 452 13.36 -1.91 -4.66
C ARG A 452 14.48 -1.54 -3.69
N ARG A 453 14.15 -0.92 -2.55
CA ARG A 453 15.11 -0.57 -1.48
C ARG A 453 15.61 -1.80 -0.73
N GLY A 454 14.76 -2.77 -0.49
CA GLY A 454 15.10 -4.01 0.21
C GLY A 454 16.06 -4.92 -0.56
N PHE A 455 16.15 -4.78 -1.90
CA PHE A 455 16.98 -5.61 -2.77
C PHE A 455 17.89 -4.79 -3.70
N PRO A 456 18.79 -3.94 -3.16
CA PRO A 456 19.64 -3.05 -3.97
C PRO A 456 20.64 -3.77 -4.87
N SER A 457 20.99 -5.01 -4.51
CA SER A 457 21.93 -5.86 -5.27
C SER A 457 21.31 -6.52 -6.51
N ARG A 458 20.01 -6.31 -6.79
CA ARG A 458 19.32 -6.90 -7.95
C ARG A 458 19.35 -5.93 -9.13
N PRO A 459 20.16 -6.17 -10.19
CA PRO A 459 20.34 -5.21 -11.28
C PRO A 459 19.08 -4.97 -12.10
N ALA A 460 18.19 -5.95 -12.18
CA ALA A 460 16.92 -5.81 -12.89
C ALA A 460 15.96 -4.81 -12.21
N LEU A 461 15.91 -4.80 -10.87
CA LEU A 461 15.13 -3.82 -10.09
C LEU A 461 15.79 -2.43 -10.09
N ALA A 462 17.12 -2.39 -10.09
CA ALA A 462 17.86 -1.13 -10.12
C ALA A 462 17.64 -0.33 -11.42
N ARG A 463 17.42 -1.04 -12.55
CA ARG A 463 17.19 -0.41 -13.87
C ARG A 463 15.89 0.39 -13.96
N VAL A 464 14.85 0.00 -13.23
CA VAL A 464 13.58 0.72 -13.23
C VAL A 464 13.55 1.66 -12.04
N THR A 465 13.79 2.94 -12.29
CA THR A 465 13.72 3.97 -11.25
C THR A 465 12.26 4.17 -10.79
N PRO A 466 12.01 4.72 -9.58
CA PRO A 466 10.64 5.02 -9.14
C PRO A 466 9.89 5.95 -10.10
N GLY A 467 10.58 6.92 -10.73
CA GLY A 467 9.99 7.78 -11.76
C GLY A 467 9.60 7.02 -13.03
N ALA A 468 10.49 6.14 -13.53
CA ALA A 468 10.18 5.29 -14.69
C ALA A 468 9.05 4.28 -14.40
N TYR A 469 8.96 3.79 -13.16
CA TYR A 469 7.83 2.98 -12.71
C TYR A 469 6.53 3.79 -12.72
N LEU A 470 6.55 4.99 -12.13
CA LEU A 470 5.39 5.88 -12.06
C LEU A 470 4.90 6.26 -13.46
N ALA A 471 5.79 6.59 -14.39
CA ALA A 471 5.43 6.89 -15.77
C ALA A 471 4.71 5.71 -16.45
N ARG A 472 5.24 4.48 -16.29
CA ARG A 472 4.58 3.26 -16.81
C ARG A 472 3.25 3.00 -16.11
N PHE A 473 3.21 3.16 -14.79
CA PHE A 473 2.00 3.02 -13.98
C PHE A 473 0.90 3.94 -14.50
N THR A 474 1.19 5.24 -14.64
CA THR A 474 0.23 6.23 -15.15
C THR A 474 -0.18 5.92 -16.60
N ALA A 475 0.75 5.51 -17.46
CA ALA A 475 0.42 5.17 -18.85
C ALA A 475 -0.56 3.99 -18.95
N TYR A 476 -0.33 2.88 -18.22
CA TYR A 476 -1.27 1.75 -18.20
C TYR A 476 -2.63 2.13 -17.59
N ASN A 477 -2.63 2.82 -16.45
CA ASN A 477 -3.87 3.21 -15.78
C ASN A 477 -4.67 4.21 -16.65
N ALA A 478 -4.02 5.20 -17.28
CA ALA A 478 -4.67 6.14 -18.18
C ALA A 478 -5.22 5.45 -19.44
N ALA A 479 -4.48 4.51 -20.03
CA ALA A 479 -4.97 3.74 -21.16
C ALA A 479 -6.23 2.93 -20.82
N PHE A 480 -6.25 2.27 -19.63
CA PHE A 480 -7.44 1.58 -19.16
C PHE A 480 -8.61 2.52 -18.94
N LEU A 481 -8.37 3.68 -18.29
CA LEU A 481 -9.40 4.69 -18.05
C LEU A 481 -10.01 5.18 -19.36
N VAL A 482 -9.18 5.53 -20.37
CA VAL A 482 -9.66 6.00 -21.67
C VAL A 482 -10.48 4.93 -22.38
N VAL A 483 -9.99 3.68 -22.43
CA VAL A 483 -10.74 2.59 -23.08
C VAL A 483 -12.08 2.35 -22.37
N LEU A 484 -12.10 2.33 -21.03
CA LEU A 484 -13.32 2.12 -20.25
C LEU A 484 -14.31 3.29 -20.43
N LEU A 485 -13.83 4.54 -20.46
CA LEU A 485 -14.68 5.70 -20.76
C LEU A 485 -15.33 5.58 -22.14
N LEU A 486 -14.54 5.27 -23.17
CA LEU A 486 -15.04 5.14 -24.55
C LEU A 486 -16.07 4.00 -24.69
N VAL A 487 -15.84 2.88 -24.00
CA VAL A 487 -16.75 1.72 -24.07
C VAL A 487 -18.01 1.94 -23.24
N CYS A 488 -17.93 2.58 -22.07
CA CYS A 488 -19.06 2.72 -21.16
C CYS A 488 -19.93 3.95 -21.51
N ALA A 489 -19.38 5.03 -22.09
CA ALA A 489 -20.12 6.26 -22.36
C ALA A 489 -21.44 6.08 -23.16
N PRO A 490 -21.54 5.15 -24.13
CA PRO A 490 -22.79 4.94 -24.85
C PRO A 490 -23.90 4.25 -24.04
N PHE A 491 -23.60 3.72 -22.85
CA PHE A 491 -24.51 2.86 -22.07
C PHE A 491 -24.94 3.47 -20.74
N VAL A 492 -24.44 4.67 -20.39
CA VAL A 492 -24.72 5.35 -19.10
C VAL A 492 -25.02 6.83 -19.27
#